data_c7e3977fd0d5e7c09a382fd028a9d8a9
#
_entry.id   c7e3977fd0d5e7c09a382fd028a9d8a9
#
_cell.length_a   1.000
_cell.length_b   1.000
_cell.length_c   1.000
_cell.angle_alpha   90.00
_cell.angle_beta   90.00
_cell.angle_gamma   90.00
#
_symmetry.space_group_name_H-M   'P 1'
#
loop_
_entity.id
_entity.type
_entity.pdbx_description
1 polymer ?
#
loop_
_entity_poly.entity_id
_entity_poly.type
_entity_poly.pdbx_seq_one_letter_code
_entity_poly.pdbx_strand_id
1 'polypeptide(L)'
;LEMESLGKPNNPESIFANTGQTIYGGFGPIAQHSYFQLLHQGTSRTSADFIASLSSNSKLLNSQAEGQFKLLSGKIKSNKGIDAVNSNIGGNFFSLDNLDLFSLGALIAFWEYRVFVSAAMLQINPFDQFGVNAGKRVAKKILDK
;
A
#
# COMPACT_ATOMS: atom_id res chain seq x y z
N LEU A 1 7.52 -3.43 6.84
CA LEU A 1 8.59 -2.76 6.09
C LEU A 1 8.29 -1.26 5.95
N GLU A 2 7.40 -0.83 5.06
CA GLU A 2 7.21 0.58 4.69
C GLU A 2 6.79 1.48 5.87
N MET A 3 5.77 1.14 6.63
CA MET A 3 5.32 1.92 7.79
C MET A 3 6.40 2.09 8.85
N GLU A 4 7.21 1.07 9.09
CA GLU A 4 8.31 1.12 10.06
C GLU A 4 9.48 1.96 9.52
N SER A 5 9.87 1.71 8.27
CA SER A 5 11.04 2.35 7.68
C SER A 5 10.82 3.81 7.30
N LEU A 6 9.62 4.16 6.80
CA LEU A 6 9.28 5.51 6.37
C LEU A 6 8.46 6.30 7.38
N GLY A 7 7.97 5.68 8.45
CA GLY A 7 7.23 6.35 9.54
C GLY A 7 8.17 7.12 10.47
N LYS A 8 8.85 8.13 9.95
CA LYS A 8 9.85 8.97 10.66
C LYS A 8 9.40 10.43 10.71
N PRO A 9 9.95 11.22 11.61
CA PRO A 9 9.84 12.67 11.50
C PRO A 9 10.36 13.12 10.12
N ASN A 10 9.74 14.14 9.53
CA ASN A 10 10.24 14.70 8.28
C ASN A 10 11.59 15.41 8.50
N ASN A 11 12.45 15.38 7.48
CA ASN A 11 13.64 16.21 7.46
C ASN A 11 13.23 17.64 7.12
N PRO A 12 13.59 18.66 7.95
CA PRO A 12 13.26 20.07 7.67
C PRO A 12 13.79 20.59 6.33
N GLU A 13 14.85 20.00 5.80
CA GLU A 13 15.45 20.36 4.51
C GLU A 13 14.77 19.65 3.32
N SER A 14 13.89 18.69 3.58
CA SER A 14 13.15 17.96 2.54
C SER A 14 12.02 18.82 1.97
N ILE A 15 11.81 18.72 0.67
CA ILE A 15 10.65 19.31 0.00
C ILE A 15 9.34 18.62 0.35
N PHE A 16 9.40 17.45 1.00
CA PHE A 16 8.25 16.65 1.39
C PHE A 16 7.83 16.97 2.82
N ALA A 17 6.60 17.43 3.01
CA ALA A 17 6.06 17.77 4.32
C ALA A 17 5.67 16.54 5.16
N ASN A 18 5.41 15.42 4.53
CA ASN A 18 4.92 14.19 5.17
C ASN A 18 5.82 13.01 4.84
N THR A 19 5.97 12.12 5.83
CA THR A 19 6.72 10.87 5.71
C THR A 19 5.82 9.70 6.09
N GLY A 20 6.12 8.53 5.52
CA GLY A 20 5.36 7.33 5.78
C GLY A 20 3.90 7.44 5.29
N GLN A 21 3.25 6.32 5.25
CA GLN A 21 1.83 6.20 4.92
C GLN A 21 1.25 5.01 5.65
N THR A 22 -0.04 5.00 5.89
CA THR A 22 -0.72 3.82 6.42
C THR A 22 -0.92 2.82 5.29
N ILE A 23 -0.36 1.62 5.47
CA ILE A 23 -0.47 0.52 4.53
C ILE A 23 -1.40 -0.54 5.12
N TYR A 24 -2.37 -0.96 4.36
CA TYR A 24 -3.20 -2.12 4.63
C TYR A 24 -3.47 -2.87 3.33
N GLY A 25 -3.84 -4.13 3.44
CA GLY A 25 -4.09 -4.95 2.27
C GLY A 25 -4.77 -6.25 2.65
N GLY A 26 -5.11 -7.02 1.64
CA GLY A 26 -5.74 -8.30 1.82
C GLY A 26 -6.09 -8.97 0.50
N PHE A 27 -6.62 -10.19 0.61
CA PHE A 27 -7.13 -10.93 -0.52
C PHE A 27 -8.34 -10.21 -1.13
N GLY A 28 -8.30 -9.93 -2.44
CA GLY A 28 -9.25 -9.07 -3.14
C GLY A 28 -10.72 -9.34 -2.83
N PRO A 29 -11.25 -10.57 -2.93
CA PRO A 29 -12.63 -10.87 -2.61
C PRO A 29 -13.05 -10.50 -1.18
N ILE A 30 -12.16 -10.68 -0.20
CA ILE A 30 -12.42 -10.28 1.20
C ILE A 30 -12.32 -8.76 1.34
N ALA A 31 -11.33 -8.15 0.70
CA ALA A 31 -11.10 -6.71 0.71
C ALA A 31 -12.29 -5.91 0.17
N GLN A 32 -13.01 -6.44 -0.83
CA GLN A 32 -14.23 -5.83 -1.37
C GLN A 32 -15.32 -5.62 -0.30
N HIS A 33 -15.40 -6.50 0.68
CA HIS A 33 -16.35 -6.40 1.80
C HIS A 33 -15.79 -5.67 3.02
N SER A 34 -14.62 -5.05 2.89
CA SER A 34 -13.95 -4.32 3.97
C SER A 34 -13.72 -2.86 3.57
N TYR A 35 -12.67 -2.58 2.83
CA TYR A 35 -12.22 -1.20 2.58
C TYR A 35 -12.43 -0.71 1.13
N PHE A 36 -12.97 -1.51 0.21
CA PHE A 36 -13.20 -1.06 -1.16
C PHE A 36 -14.25 0.06 -1.24
N GLN A 37 -15.23 0.08 -0.34
CA GLN A 37 -16.16 1.21 -0.25
C GLN A 37 -15.41 2.53 -0.01
N LEU A 38 -14.41 2.53 0.87
CA LEU A 38 -13.56 3.70 1.12
C LEU A 38 -12.76 4.09 -0.13
N LEU A 39 -12.19 3.12 -0.85
CA LEU A 39 -11.46 3.38 -2.08
C LEU A 39 -12.36 3.98 -3.16
N HIS A 40 -13.56 3.44 -3.31
CA HIS A 40 -14.48 3.84 -4.37
C HIS A 40 -15.16 5.18 -4.13
N GLN A 41 -15.59 5.49 -2.90
CA GLN A 41 -16.40 6.68 -2.63
C GLN A 41 -15.91 7.52 -1.44
N GLY A 42 -14.84 7.09 -0.77
CA GLY A 42 -14.25 7.86 0.32
C GLY A 42 -13.57 9.14 -0.16
N THR A 43 -13.40 10.09 0.76
CA THR A 43 -12.82 11.41 0.47
C THR A 43 -11.32 11.50 0.77
N SER A 44 -10.75 10.47 1.41
CA SER A 44 -9.32 10.41 1.71
C SER A 44 -8.49 10.15 0.45
N ARG A 45 -7.31 10.77 0.37
CA ARG A 45 -6.35 10.44 -0.68
C ARG A 45 -5.75 9.08 -0.39
N THR A 46 -5.89 8.17 -1.35
CA THR A 46 -5.38 6.80 -1.27
C THR A 46 -4.66 6.45 -2.57
N SER A 47 -3.84 5.41 -2.51
CA SER A 47 -3.32 4.70 -3.67
C SER A 47 -3.54 3.21 -3.48
N ALA A 48 -3.59 2.44 -4.57
CA ALA A 48 -3.86 1.02 -4.50
C ALA A 48 -2.99 0.25 -5.49
N ASP A 49 -2.14 -0.62 -4.96
CA ASP A 49 -1.38 -1.57 -5.75
C ASP A 49 -2.12 -2.91 -5.80
N PHE A 50 -2.34 -3.41 -7.01
CA PHE A 50 -2.99 -4.69 -7.27
C PHE A 50 -1.95 -5.71 -7.71
N ILE A 51 -2.05 -6.93 -7.19
CA ILE A 51 -1.19 -8.05 -7.56
C ILE A 51 -2.08 -9.19 -8.06
N ALA A 52 -1.84 -9.66 -9.27
CA ALA A 52 -2.55 -10.77 -9.89
C ALA A 52 -1.56 -11.76 -10.51
N SER A 53 -1.93 -13.05 -10.55
CA SER A 53 -1.13 -14.08 -11.21
C SER A 53 -1.82 -14.56 -12.48
N LEU A 54 -1.12 -14.48 -13.60
CA LEU A 54 -1.61 -14.92 -14.90
C LEU A 54 -1.77 -16.44 -14.99
N SER A 55 -0.94 -17.19 -14.25
CA SER A 55 -1.01 -18.66 -14.19
C SER A 55 -2.14 -19.17 -13.32
N SER A 56 -2.84 -18.31 -12.59
CA SER A 56 -3.94 -18.75 -11.75
C SER A 56 -5.10 -19.25 -12.64
N ASN A 57 -5.61 -20.44 -12.32
CA ASN A 57 -6.80 -20.98 -12.99
C ASN A 57 -8.08 -20.16 -12.73
N SER A 58 -7.96 -19.08 -11.98
CA SER A 58 -9.08 -18.23 -11.58
C SER A 58 -9.18 -16.99 -12.48
N LYS A 59 -9.75 -17.18 -13.66
CA LYS A 59 -10.10 -16.05 -14.56
C LYS A 59 -10.96 -15.00 -13.84
N LEU A 60 -11.85 -15.44 -12.96
CA LEU A 60 -12.74 -14.53 -12.20
C LEU A 60 -11.95 -13.59 -11.30
N LEU A 61 -10.98 -14.10 -10.51
CA LEU A 61 -10.17 -13.27 -9.60
C LEU A 61 -9.33 -12.24 -10.36
N ASN A 62 -8.72 -12.65 -11.45
CA ASN A 62 -7.92 -11.76 -12.29
C ASN A 62 -8.78 -10.69 -12.96
N SER A 63 -9.96 -11.06 -13.47
CA SER A 63 -10.91 -10.11 -14.05
C SER A 63 -11.43 -9.10 -13.02
N GLN A 64 -11.68 -9.54 -11.78
CA GLN A 64 -12.07 -8.65 -10.70
C GLN A 64 -10.94 -7.67 -10.35
N ALA A 65 -9.71 -8.15 -10.18
CA ALA A 65 -8.55 -7.29 -9.88
C ALA A 65 -8.33 -6.26 -10.99
N GLU A 66 -8.34 -6.69 -12.24
CA GLU A 66 -8.16 -5.83 -13.40
C GLU A 66 -9.29 -4.81 -13.55
N GLY A 67 -10.55 -5.23 -13.38
CA GLY A 67 -11.73 -4.38 -13.45
C GLY A 67 -11.69 -3.29 -12.37
N GLN A 68 -11.39 -3.65 -11.13
CA GLN A 68 -11.24 -2.71 -10.02
C GLN A 68 -10.11 -1.71 -10.28
N PHE A 69 -8.95 -2.19 -10.71
CA PHE A 69 -7.83 -1.30 -11.04
C PHE A 69 -8.17 -0.32 -12.16
N LYS A 70 -8.77 -0.80 -13.26
CA LYS A 70 -9.17 0.06 -14.39
C LYS A 70 -10.20 1.11 -13.99
N LEU A 71 -11.13 0.76 -13.12
CA LEU A 71 -12.15 1.67 -12.61
C LEU A 71 -11.52 2.75 -11.73
N LEU A 72 -10.76 2.36 -10.71
CA LEU A 72 -10.12 3.28 -9.77
C LEU A 72 -9.06 4.18 -10.43
N SER A 73 -8.34 3.69 -11.42
CA SER A 73 -7.37 4.47 -12.19
C SER A 73 -7.98 5.36 -13.28
N GLY A 74 -9.30 5.34 -13.48
CA GLY A 74 -9.99 6.11 -14.50
C GLY A 74 -9.82 5.61 -15.94
N LYS A 75 -9.22 4.43 -16.13
CA LYS A 75 -9.12 3.80 -17.46
C LYS A 75 -10.47 3.36 -18.01
N ILE A 76 -11.41 3.08 -17.11
CA ILE A 76 -12.82 2.85 -17.41
C ILE A 76 -13.62 3.90 -16.64
N LYS A 77 -14.55 4.57 -17.32
CA LYS A 77 -15.42 5.56 -16.68
C LYS A 77 -16.45 4.86 -15.80
N SER A 78 -16.61 5.37 -14.59
CA SER A 78 -17.70 4.96 -13.71
C SER A 78 -19.04 5.54 -14.19
N ASN A 79 -20.12 4.97 -13.67
CA ASN A 79 -21.45 5.55 -13.78
C ASN A 79 -21.53 6.94 -13.13
N LYS A 80 -22.62 7.64 -13.37
CA LYS A 80 -22.93 8.92 -12.72
C LYS A 80 -23.90 8.72 -11.56
N GLY A 81 -24.03 9.73 -10.73
CA GLY A 81 -24.98 9.71 -9.61
C GLY A 81 -24.49 8.86 -8.45
N ILE A 82 -25.37 8.09 -7.83
CA ILE A 82 -25.09 7.29 -6.64
C ILE A 82 -24.04 6.18 -6.88
N ASP A 83 -23.91 5.74 -8.14
CA ASP A 83 -22.93 4.70 -8.54
C ASP A 83 -21.59 5.30 -8.99
N ALA A 84 -21.42 6.62 -8.88
CA ALA A 84 -20.14 7.25 -9.22
C ALA A 84 -19.06 6.83 -8.21
N VAL A 85 -17.88 6.50 -8.74
CA VAL A 85 -16.73 6.11 -7.93
C VAL A 85 -15.52 7.00 -8.23
N ASN A 86 -14.58 7.03 -7.29
CA ASN A 86 -13.29 7.66 -7.51
C ASN A 86 -12.58 7.02 -8.70
N SER A 87 -12.08 7.84 -9.60
CA SER A 87 -11.43 7.41 -10.84
C SER A 87 -10.04 8.04 -11.05
N ASN A 88 -9.43 8.51 -9.97
CA ASN A 88 -8.12 9.14 -9.94
C ASN A 88 -7.22 8.58 -8.85
N ILE A 89 -7.48 7.36 -8.43
CA ILE A 89 -6.65 6.64 -7.46
C ILE A 89 -5.36 6.21 -8.16
N GLY A 90 -4.23 6.73 -7.69
CA GLY A 90 -2.92 6.29 -8.13
C GLY A 90 -2.63 4.85 -7.72
N GLY A 91 -1.76 4.17 -8.44
CA GLY A 91 -1.36 2.81 -8.09
C GLY A 91 -0.80 2.03 -9.27
N ASN A 92 -0.45 0.78 -9.01
CA ASN A 92 0.14 -0.12 -9.98
C ASN A 92 -0.65 -1.42 -10.07
N PHE A 93 -0.57 -2.06 -11.22
CA PHE A 93 -1.04 -3.42 -11.42
C PHE A 93 0.16 -4.32 -11.70
N PHE A 94 0.49 -5.17 -10.74
CA PHE A 94 1.57 -6.15 -10.84
C PHE A 94 1.00 -7.46 -11.36
N SER A 95 1.46 -7.85 -12.54
CA SER A 95 1.10 -9.10 -13.17
C SER A 95 2.26 -10.08 -13.03
N LEU A 96 2.05 -11.16 -12.33
CA LEU A 96 3.02 -12.22 -12.14
C LEU A 96 2.72 -13.35 -13.12
N ASP A 97 3.73 -13.84 -13.83
CA ASP A 97 3.56 -15.00 -14.73
C ASP A 97 3.17 -16.24 -13.93
N ASN A 98 3.84 -16.45 -12.79
CA ASN A 98 3.57 -17.55 -11.88
C ASN A 98 3.53 -17.07 -10.43
N LEU A 99 2.76 -17.76 -9.60
CA LEU A 99 2.76 -17.58 -8.15
C LEU A 99 3.70 -18.64 -7.53
N ASP A 100 4.99 -18.35 -7.57
CA ASP A 100 6.04 -19.23 -7.08
C ASP A 100 7.02 -18.48 -6.14
N LEU A 101 8.00 -19.19 -5.61
CA LEU A 101 9.00 -18.62 -4.69
C LEU A 101 9.87 -17.55 -5.35
N PHE A 102 10.13 -17.67 -6.65
CA PHE A 102 10.89 -16.67 -7.39
C PHE A 102 10.14 -15.36 -7.49
N SER A 103 8.87 -15.41 -7.90
CA SER A 103 7.99 -14.24 -8.00
C SER A 103 7.77 -13.59 -6.64
N LEU A 104 7.62 -14.38 -5.57
CA LEU A 104 7.54 -13.87 -4.22
C LEU A 104 8.82 -13.15 -3.80
N GLY A 105 9.98 -13.74 -4.05
CA GLY A 105 11.28 -13.13 -3.78
C GLY A 105 11.48 -11.82 -4.55
N ALA A 106 11.07 -11.78 -5.82
CA ALA A 106 11.12 -10.59 -6.65
C ALA A 106 10.22 -9.46 -6.10
N LEU A 107 9.00 -9.80 -5.65
CA LEU A 107 8.11 -8.82 -5.00
C LEU A 107 8.72 -8.26 -3.70
N ILE A 108 9.27 -9.12 -2.85
CA ILE A 108 9.92 -8.68 -1.60
C ILE A 108 11.05 -7.71 -1.92
N ALA A 109 11.97 -8.08 -2.82
CA ALA A 109 13.07 -7.23 -3.23
C ALA A 109 12.60 -5.90 -3.84
N PHE A 110 11.55 -5.93 -4.67
CA PHE A 110 10.95 -4.72 -5.23
C PHE A 110 10.48 -3.74 -4.13
N TRP A 111 9.78 -4.24 -3.11
CA TRP A 111 9.31 -3.37 -2.01
C TRP A 111 10.43 -2.90 -1.10
N GLU A 112 11.48 -3.71 -0.89
CA GLU A 112 12.68 -3.26 -0.18
C GLU A 112 13.37 -2.11 -0.91
N TYR A 113 13.59 -2.24 -2.21
CA TYR A 113 14.14 -1.16 -3.04
C TYR A 113 13.26 0.08 -3.06
N ARG A 114 11.95 -0.09 -3.21
CA ARG A 114 10.99 1.02 -3.18
C ARG A 114 11.09 1.80 -1.88
N VAL A 115 11.15 1.13 -0.74
CA VAL A 115 11.28 1.77 0.57
C VAL A 115 12.62 2.49 0.70
N PHE A 116 13.71 1.85 0.27
CA PHE A 116 15.03 2.48 0.29
C PHE A 116 15.08 3.75 -0.56
N VAL A 117 14.61 3.69 -1.80
CA VAL A 117 14.57 4.86 -2.70
C VAL A 117 13.67 5.96 -2.13
N SER A 118 12.51 5.59 -1.59
CA SER A 118 11.59 6.54 -0.96
C SER A 118 12.25 7.24 0.23
N ALA A 119 12.97 6.50 1.09
CA ALA A 119 13.71 7.07 2.22
C ALA A 119 14.80 8.05 1.76
N ALA A 120 15.53 7.71 0.71
CA ALA A 120 16.53 8.58 0.11
C ALA A 120 15.91 9.88 -0.44
N MET A 121 14.77 9.78 -1.13
CA MET A 121 14.02 10.95 -1.62
C MET A 121 13.49 11.82 -0.49
N LEU A 122 13.00 11.21 0.60
CA LEU A 122 12.51 11.88 1.80
C LEU A 122 13.64 12.41 2.68
N GLN A 123 14.89 12.03 2.41
CA GLN A 123 16.09 12.38 3.19
C GLN A 123 15.99 11.91 4.66
N ILE A 124 15.50 10.69 4.86
CA ILE A 124 15.36 10.07 6.18
C ILE A 124 16.13 8.75 6.25
N ASN A 125 16.47 8.30 7.47
CA ASN A 125 17.10 6.99 7.68
C ASN A 125 16.03 5.90 7.84
N PRO A 126 15.93 4.91 6.93
CA PRO A 126 14.95 3.82 7.04
C PRO A 126 15.33 2.73 8.05
N PHE A 127 16.57 2.74 8.59
CA PHE A 127 17.13 1.63 9.35
C PHE A 127 17.04 1.82 10.87
N ASP A 128 16.49 2.90 11.39
CA ASP A 128 16.27 3.13 12.81
C ASP A 128 14.78 3.04 13.20
N GLN A 129 14.49 2.89 14.51
CA GLN A 129 13.12 2.74 15.04
C GLN A 129 12.97 3.40 16.43
N PHE A 130 13.39 4.64 16.57
CA PHE A 130 13.38 5.35 17.86
C PHE A 130 11.98 5.45 18.49
N GLY A 131 10.91 5.57 17.67
CA GLY A 131 9.53 5.63 18.15
C GLY A 131 9.11 4.35 18.89
N VAL A 132 9.47 3.19 18.36
CA VAL A 132 9.17 1.89 19.00
C VAL A 132 9.89 1.73 20.32
N ASN A 133 11.13 2.21 20.44
CA ASN A 133 11.91 2.17 21.66
C ASN A 133 11.29 3.02 22.79
N ALA A 134 10.61 4.11 22.47
CA ALA A 134 9.90 4.92 23.46
C ALA A 134 8.78 4.13 24.13
N GLY A 135 7.96 3.40 23.36
CA GLY A 135 6.91 2.54 23.88
C GLY A 135 7.44 1.44 24.80
N LYS A 136 8.53 0.77 24.39
CA LYS A 136 9.19 -0.26 25.22
C LYS A 136 9.67 0.28 26.58
N ARG A 137 10.25 1.49 26.60
CA ARG A 137 10.68 2.14 27.85
C ARG A 137 9.52 2.44 28.79
N VAL A 138 8.39 2.89 28.26
CA VAL A 138 7.18 3.16 29.06
C VAL A 138 6.60 1.86 29.61
N ALA A 139 6.48 0.83 28.77
CA ALA A 139 5.98 -0.49 29.20
C ALA A 139 6.81 -1.07 30.34
N LYS A 140 8.15 -0.97 30.27
CA LYS A 140 9.04 -1.39 31.36
C LYS A 140 8.76 -0.64 32.66
N LYS A 141 8.60 0.69 32.60
CA LYS A 141 8.29 1.51 33.81
C LYS A 141 6.95 1.15 34.44
N ILE A 142 5.99 0.64 33.67
CA ILE A 142 4.68 0.18 34.18
C ILE A 142 4.84 -1.18 34.86
N LEU A 143 5.65 -2.06 34.28
CA LEU A 143 5.90 -3.40 34.81
C LEU A 143 6.68 -3.36 36.14
N ASP A 144 7.60 -2.39 36.30
CA ASP A 144 8.47 -2.23 37.49
C ASP A 144 7.74 -1.53 38.67
N LYS A 145 6.45 -1.17 38.55
CA LYS A 145 5.59 -0.63 39.60
C LYS A 145 4.80 -1.73 40.31
#